data_b4e3d60281d35518a82987f40a5494b6
#
_entry.id   b4e3d60281d35518a82987f40a5494b6
#
_cell.length_a   1.000
_cell.length_b   1.000
_cell.length_c   1.000
_cell.angle_alpha   90.00
_cell.angle_beta   90.00
_cell.angle_gamma   90.00
#
_symmetry.space_group_name_H-M   'P 1'
#
loop_
_entity.id
_entity.type
_entity.pdbx_description
1 polymer ?
#
loop_
_entity_poly.entity_id
_entity_poly.type
_entity_poly.pdbx_seq_one_letter_code
_entity_poly.pdbx_strand_id
1 'polypeptide(L)'
;MAASYIQGVESQGVGTSLKHFAANNQENRRMTVSAEIDERTLREIYLAGFETAVKKGKPTTVMCSYNKINGVYSSENKRLLTDILRKEWGFDGLVMSDWGAVNRRPDGVLAGLDLEMPSSHGENDAEIVKAVKEGRIREEDVDIVAGRVLKLVYDSLAKEKKNVSYSKEEHHTLARKIASESMVLLKNENEILPLDASKKIAFIGKFAEVPRYQGGGSSHINSYKLTGALEAVKEICSVSYAQGYILEEDRTEETLLKEAAKAADVAVIFAGLPDAFESEGYDRPHMKMPECQNRLIEAVCEVQKHVVVVLHNGAPVEIPWAGKVDGILESYLGGQAVGGAQVDVLFGNVNPSGKLAETIPLKLSDNPSYLNFPGEKDRVEYREGIFVGYRYYDKKEMGVLYPFGYGLSYTTFSYSGLKADKTEINDTDTLQVSVTVKNTGDRAGKEVIQLYVGSLPGPEKAAIRPVRELKGFEKVELQPGESKEVSFTLDKRSFAFYNSEIPGWYVEDGEYEISIGKSSRELAGSLTVTVHPASPIRPHYTMESTVGDLLKNEKAKARFKAYMAKMFPGQDTDEELLMMEAVMDQVPVHSICSFHPNVTLRELQEIVDEANR
;
A
#
# COMPACT_ATOMS: atom_id res chain seq x y z
N MET A 1 -7.84 -6.73 -3.19
CA MET A 1 -8.99 -6.32 -2.32
C MET A 1 -9.92 -5.36 -3.06
N ALA A 2 -9.52 -4.11 -3.40
CA ALA A 2 -10.43 -3.16 -4.06
C ALA A 2 -11.11 -3.72 -5.33
N ALA A 3 -10.37 -4.35 -6.22
CA ALA A 3 -10.95 -4.97 -7.42
C ALA A 3 -12.01 -6.03 -7.10
N SER A 4 -11.76 -6.91 -6.10
CA SER A 4 -12.73 -7.93 -5.69
C SER A 4 -13.96 -7.32 -5.01
N TYR A 5 -13.78 -6.24 -4.22
CA TYR A 5 -14.88 -5.50 -3.63
C TYR A 5 -15.79 -4.88 -4.71
N ILE A 6 -15.19 -4.21 -5.69
CA ILE A 6 -15.90 -3.64 -6.85
C ILE A 6 -16.69 -4.73 -7.57
N GLN A 7 -16.03 -5.84 -7.93
CA GLN A 7 -16.68 -6.96 -8.62
C GLN A 7 -17.87 -7.54 -7.81
N GLY A 8 -17.69 -7.70 -6.50
CA GLY A 8 -18.73 -8.20 -5.61
C GLY A 8 -19.97 -7.29 -5.57
N VAL A 9 -19.78 -5.99 -5.38
CA VAL A 9 -20.88 -5.01 -5.34
C VAL A 9 -21.57 -4.91 -6.71
N GLU A 10 -20.78 -4.76 -7.77
CA GLU A 10 -21.33 -4.57 -9.12
C GLU A 10 -22.02 -5.84 -9.69
N SER A 11 -21.67 -7.02 -9.19
CA SER A 11 -22.39 -8.26 -9.50
C SER A 11 -23.87 -8.22 -9.06
N GLN A 12 -24.20 -7.36 -8.11
CA GLN A 12 -25.57 -7.17 -7.64
C GLN A 12 -26.36 -6.10 -8.40
N GLY A 13 -25.78 -5.51 -9.45
CA GLY A 13 -26.42 -4.47 -10.26
C GLY A 13 -26.31 -3.07 -9.69
N VAL A 14 -25.46 -2.87 -8.69
CA VAL A 14 -25.17 -1.56 -8.07
C VAL A 14 -23.77 -1.13 -8.45
N GLY A 15 -23.61 0.11 -8.95
CA GLY A 15 -22.30 0.67 -9.29
C GLY A 15 -21.46 0.99 -8.07
N THR A 16 -20.15 1.07 -8.26
CA THR A 16 -19.17 1.49 -7.25
C THR A 16 -18.51 2.81 -7.64
N SER A 17 -18.03 3.58 -6.64
CA SER A 17 -17.21 4.77 -6.84
C SER A 17 -15.84 4.56 -6.21
N LEU A 18 -14.83 4.34 -7.04
CA LEU A 18 -13.44 4.14 -6.60
C LEU A 18 -12.83 5.49 -6.19
N LYS A 19 -12.29 5.59 -4.96
CA LYS A 19 -11.82 6.87 -4.41
C LYS A 19 -10.64 6.75 -3.44
N HIS A 20 -9.89 7.84 -3.18
CA HIS A 20 -9.96 9.16 -3.83
C HIS A 20 -8.81 9.29 -4.80
N PHE A 21 -9.06 9.53 -6.08
CA PHE A 21 -8.09 9.50 -7.17
C PHE A 21 -7.45 10.88 -7.39
N ALA A 22 -6.19 11.16 -6.93
CA ALA A 22 -5.25 10.28 -6.28
C ALA A 22 -4.35 11.06 -5.30
N ALA A 23 -3.50 10.32 -4.55
CA ALA A 23 -2.46 10.88 -3.68
C ALA A 23 -2.97 11.85 -2.60
N ASN A 24 -4.16 11.62 -2.06
CA ASN A 24 -4.72 12.32 -0.92
C ASN A 24 -4.37 11.56 0.38
N ASN A 25 -3.13 11.72 0.85
CA ASN A 25 -2.58 10.92 1.95
C ASN A 25 -2.47 11.70 3.28
N GLN A 26 -3.06 12.89 3.38
CA GLN A 26 -3.13 13.68 4.61
C GLN A 26 -4.43 14.44 4.71
N GLU A 27 -4.83 14.76 5.95
CA GLU A 27 -6.00 15.60 6.22
C GLU A 27 -5.61 17.08 6.31
N ASN A 28 -4.40 17.37 6.81
CA ASN A 28 -3.92 18.74 6.94
C ASN A 28 -3.94 19.45 5.59
N ARG A 29 -4.78 20.51 5.49
CA ARG A 29 -4.95 21.33 4.28
C ARG A 29 -5.31 20.51 3.02
N ARG A 30 -5.96 19.36 3.15
CA ARG A 30 -6.25 18.43 2.05
C ARG A 30 -6.91 19.08 0.83
N MET A 31 -7.67 20.16 1.03
CA MET A 31 -8.38 20.88 -0.05
C MET A 31 -7.49 21.89 -0.79
N THR A 32 -6.29 22.20 -0.32
CA THR A 32 -5.42 23.21 -0.93
C THR A 32 -3.98 22.75 -1.15
N VAL A 33 -3.54 21.70 -0.44
CA VAL A 33 -2.18 21.20 -0.49
C VAL A 33 -1.84 20.64 -1.88
N SER A 34 -0.62 20.90 -2.32
CA SER A 34 -0.01 20.25 -3.49
C SER A 34 0.90 19.12 -3.04
N ALA A 35 0.56 17.89 -3.40
CA ALA A 35 1.41 16.73 -3.27
C ALA A 35 2.42 16.73 -4.43
N GLU A 36 3.69 16.97 -4.09
CA GLU A 36 4.79 16.99 -5.07
C GLU A 36 5.39 15.58 -5.13
N ILE A 37 5.16 14.92 -6.25
CA ILE A 37 5.47 13.50 -6.43
C ILE A 37 6.13 13.33 -7.79
N ASP A 38 7.31 12.70 -7.81
CA ASP A 38 7.94 12.30 -9.07
C ASP A 38 7.10 11.24 -9.80
N GLU A 39 7.27 11.17 -11.12
CA GLU A 39 6.45 10.31 -11.98
C GLU A 39 6.56 8.82 -11.62
N ARG A 40 7.76 8.35 -11.32
CA ARG A 40 7.99 6.96 -10.97
C ARG A 40 7.25 6.59 -9.69
N THR A 41 7.40 7.40 -8.66
CA THR A 41 6.70 7.22 -7.37
C THR A 41 5.19 7.27 -7.55
N LEU A 42 4.70 8.24 -8.33
CA LEU A 42 3.27 8.35 -8.62
C LEU A 42 2.74 7.04 -9.25
N ARG A 43 3.45 6.49 -10.26
CA ARG A 43 3.04 5.28 -10.99
C ARG A 43 3.20 3.99 -10.20
N GLU A 44 4.33 3.81 -9.52
CA GLU A 44 4.63 2.56 -8.82
C GLU A 44 3.89 2.42 -7.49
N ILE A 45 3.58 3.53 -6.80
CA ILE A 45 2.99 3.52 -5.46
C ILE A 45 1.55 4.03 -5.47
N TYR A 46 1.33 5.31 -5.80
CA TYR A 46 0.04 5.96 -5.57
C TYR A 46 -1.03 5.63 -6.61
N LEU A 47 -0.64 5.29 -7.82
CA LEU A 47 -1.57 4.91 -8.89
C LEU A 47 -1.69 3.39 -9.08
N ALA A 48 -0.75 2.58 -8.62
CA ALA A 48 -0.74 1.13 -8.86
C ALA A 48 -2.00 0.41 -8.35
N GLY A 49 -2.50 0.80 -7.17
CA GLY A 49 -3.74 0.27 -6.59
C GLY A 49 -4.97 0.64 -7.43
N PHE A 50 -5.03 1.89 -7.90
CA PHE A 50 -6.09 2.39 -8.79
C PHE A 50 -6.06 1.70 -10.15
N GLU A 51 -4.89 1.56 -10.77
CA GLU A 51 -4.73 0.83 -12.04
C GLU A 51 -5.29 -0.60 -11.94
N THR A 52 -4.93 -1.30 -10.87
CA THR A 52 -5.42 -2.66 -10.60
C THR A 52 -6.95 -2.68 -10.41
N ALA A 53 -7.48 -1.74 -9.63
CA ALA A 53 -8.91 -1.63 -9.37
C ALA A 53 -9.70 -1.30 -10.64
N VAL A 54 -9.21 -0.39 -11.47
CA VAL A 54 -9.85 -0.02 -12.75
C VAL A 54 -9.80 -1.18 -13.74
N LYS A 55 -8.61 -1.76 -13.99
CA LYS A 55 -8.44 -2.80 -15.03
C LYS A 55 -9.09 -4.13 -14.66
N LYS A 56 -9.00 -4.54 -13.39
CA LYS A 56 -9.54 -5.82 -12.90
C LYS A 56 -10.93 -5.69 -12.30
N GLY A 57 -11.19 -4.60 -11.56
CA GLY A 57 -12.47 -4.36 -10.88
C GLY A 57 -13.54 -3.77 -11.79
N LYS A 58 -13.15 -2.88 -12.70
CA LYS A 58 -14.03 -2.14 -13.64
C LYS A 58 -15.12 -1.34 -12.94
N PRO A 59 -14.76 -0.39 -12.04
CA PRO A 59 -15.73 0.40 -11.29
C PRO A 59 -16.59 1.24 -12.23
N THR A 60 -17.86 1.40 -11.88
CA THR A 60 -18.81 2.23 -12.64
C THR A 60 -18.41 3.70 -12.62
N THR A 61 -17.89 4.20 -11.48
CA THR A 61 -17.45 5.58 -11.31
C THR A 61 -16.11 5.68 -10.58
N VAL A 62 -15.44 6.83 -10.73
CA VAL A 62 -14.25 7.21 -10.00
C VAL A 62 -14.48 8.61 -9.39
N MET A 63 -14.10 8.80 -8.14
CA MET A 63 -14.13 10.10 -7.49
C MET A 63 -12.71 10.67 -7.42
N CYS A 64 -12.50 11.87 -7.99
CA CYS A 64 -11.21 12.54 -7.87
C CYS A 64 -11.00 13.08 -6.45
N SER A 65 -9.74 13.25 -6.06
CA SER A 65 -9.35 13.75 -4.74
C SER A 65 -9.41 15.29 -4.64
N TYR A 66 -9.31 15.80 -3.42
CA TYR A 66 -9.28 17.25 -3.12
C TYR A 66 -7.99 17.95 -3.55
N ASN A 67 -6.85 17.32 -3.29
CA ASN A 67 -5.53 17.92 -3.36
C ASN A 67 -5.08 18.22 -4.79
N LYS A 68 -4.04 19.03 -4.88
CA LYS A 68 -3.25 19.17 -6.10
C LYS A 68 -2.21 18.04 -6.19
N ILE A 69 -1.88 17.68 -7.41
CA ILE A 69 -0.71 16.85 -7.74
C ILE A 69 0.21 17.71 -8.61
N ASN A 70 1.42 17.97 -8.13
CA ASN A 70 2.41 18.80 -8.83
C ASN A 70 1.81 20.14 -9.30
N GLY A 71 1.11 20.83 -8.39
CA GLY A 71 0.53 22.16 -8.62
C GLY A 71 -0.86 22.18 -9.27
N VAL A 72 -1.39 21.05 -9.78
CA VAL A 72 -2.68 20.99 -10.49
C VAL A 72 -3.71 20.25 -9.66
N TYR A 73 -4.88 20.85 -9.40
CA TYR A 73 -5.98 20.18 -8.70
C TYR A 73 -6.39 18.90 -9.42
N SER A 74 -6.63 17.83 -8.67
CA SER A 74 -7.04 16.53 -9.23
C SER A 74 -8.28 16.65 -10.11
N SER A 75 -9.22 17.52 -9.75
CA SER A 75 -10.45 17.82 -10.51
C SER A 75 -10.20 18.52 -11.87
N GLU A 76 -9.04 19.12 -12.08
CA GLU A 76 -8.65 19.86 -13.30
C GLU A 76 -7.46 19.19 -14.02
N ASN A 77 -7.01 18.04 -13.53
CA ASN A 77 -5.80 17.39 -14.02
C ASN A 77 -6.11 16.48 -15.22
N LYS A 78 -6.01 17.06 -16.42
CA LYS A 78 -6.22 16.34 -17.68
C LYS A 78 -5.33 15.11 -17.81
N ARG A 79 -4.05 15.23 -17.39
CA ARG A 79 -3.12 14.10 -17.44
C ARG A 79 -3.62 12.94 -16.55
N LEU A 80 -4.11 13.25 -15.36
CA LEU A 80 -4.63 12.26 -14.42
C LEU A 80 -5.94 11.65 -14.92
N LEU A 81 -6.96 12.50 -15.21
CA LEU A 81 -8.33 12.04 -15.49
C LEU A 81 -8.53 11.55 -16.92
N THR A 82 -7.82 12.13 -17.90
CA THR A 82 -7.98 11.76 -19.29
C THR A 82 -6.85 10.87 -19.78
N ASP A 83 -5.60 11.30 -19.66
CA ASP A 83 -4.52 10.60 -20.33
C ASP A 83 -4.21 9.27 -19.61
N ILE A 84 -4.10 9.27 -18.27
CA ILE A 84 -3.83 8.05 -17.48
C ILE A 84 -5.10 7.21 -17.30
N LEU A 85 -6.13 7.78 -16.65
CA LEU A 85 -7.31 7.01 -16.26
C LEU A 85 -8.08 6.47 -17.49
N ARG A 86 -8.38 7.34 -18.48
CA ARG A 86 -9.21 6.96 -19.61
C ARG A 86 -8.42 6.33 -20.75
N LYS A 87 -7.32 6.98 -21.21
CA LYS A 87 -6.60 6.50 -22.39
C LYS A 87 -5.68 5.30 -22.08
N GLU A 88 -4.86 5.38 -21.03
CA GLU A 88 -3.94 4.30 -20.72
C GLU A 88 -4.63 3.10 -20.05
N TRP A 89 -5.58 3.35 -19.13
CA TRP A 89 -6.24 2.26 -18.39
C TRP A 89 -7.57 1.83 -18.98
N GLY A 90 -8.13 2.59 -19.93
CA GLY A 90 -9.37 2.24 -20.63
C GLY A 90 -10.64 2.47 -19.80
N PHE A 91 -10.64 3.39 -18.85
CA PHE A 91 -11.81 3.72 -18.04
C PHE A 91 -12.84 4.49 -18.88
N ASP A 92 -14.05 3.96 -19.01
CA ASP A 92 -15.15 4.54 -19.80
C ASP A 92 -16.33 5.02 -18.94
N GLY A 93 -16.22 4.90 -17.61
CA GLY A 93 -17.23 5.32 -16.65
C GLY A 93 -17.23 6.82 -16.36
N LEU A 94 -17.99 7.21 -15.33
CA LEU A 94 -18.14 8.59 -14.89
C LEU A 94 -17.06 8.97 -13.86
N VAL A 95 -16.49 10.16 -14.01
CA VAL A 95 -15.64 10.78 -12.98
C VAL A 95 -16.43 11.87 -12.26
N MET A 96 -16.54 11.75 -10.94
CA MET A 96 -17.13 12.79 -10.09
C MET A 96 -16.08 13.47 -9.22
N SER A 97 -16.38 14.68 -8.76
CA SER A 97 -15.58 15.35 -7.74
C SER A 97 -15.86 14.79 -6.36
N ASP A 98 -14.90 14.93 -5.44
CA ASP A 98 -15.20 14.92 -4.01
C ASP A 98 -15.98 16.18 -3.63
N TRP A 99 -16.55 16.23 -2.41
CA TRP A 99 -17.45 17.28 -1.94
C TRP A 99 -16.77 18.64 -1.85
N GLY A 100 -17.05 19.52 -2.83
CA GLY A 100 -16.43 20.83 -2.93
C GLY A 100 -15.00 20.84 -3.50
N ALA A 101 -14.57 19.77 -4.16
CA ALA A 101 -13.22 19.65 -4.75
C ALA A 101 -13.06 20.39 -6.08
N VAL A 102 -14.12 20.99 -6.62
CA VAL A 102 -14.06 21.75 -7.88
C VAL A 102 -13.51 23.14 -7.61
N ASN A 103 -12.40 23.51 -8.28
CA ASN A 103 -11.83 24.83 -8.22
C ASN A 103 -12.30 25.68 -9.42
N ARG A 104 -12.08 25.22 -10.66
CA ARG A 104 -12.56 25.86 -11.90
C ARG A 104 -13.30 24.83 -12.77
N ARG A 105 -14.64 24.94 -12.79
CA ARG A 105 -15.48 23.94 -13.45
C ARG A 105 -15.22 23.78 -14.95
N PRO A 106 -15.01 24.87 -15.75
CA PRO A 106 -14.67 24.73 -17.18
C PRO A 106 -13.38 23.93 -17.42
N ASP A 107 -12.34 24.15 -16.60
CA ASP A 107 -11.08 23.40 -16.70
C ASP A 107 -11.28 21.92 -16.32
N GLY A 108 -12.18 21.65 -15.36
CA GLY A 108 -12.60 20.29 -15.02
C GLY A 108 -13.28 19.56 -16.17
N VAL A 109 -14.14 20.24 -16.94
CA VAL A 109 -14.76 19.69 -18.17
C VAL A 109 -13.68 19.25 -19.15
N LEU A 110 -12.71 20.13 -19.44
CA LEU A 110 -11.60 19.81 -20.35
C LEU A 110 -10.68 18.70 -19.83
N ALA A 111 -10.57 18.56 -18.50
CA ALA A 111 -9.79 17.51 -17.87
C ALA A 111 -10.49 16.14 -17.88
N GLY A 112 -11.81 16.10 -18.06
CA GLY A 112 -12.60 14.86 -18.05
C GLY A 112 -13.34 14.60 -16.74
N LEU A 113 -13.56 15.63 -15.90
CA LEU A 113 -14.45 15.61 -14.76
C LEU A 113 -15.91 15.76 -15.24
N ASP A 114 -16.71 14.74 -15.03
CA ASP A 114 -18.07 14.66 -15.58
C ASP A 114 -19.12 15.29 -14.64
N LEU A 115 -18.99 15.07 -13.32
CA LEU A 115 -20.00 15.48 -12.35
C LEU A 115 -19.36 16.21 -11.17
N GLU A 116 -19.87 17.39 -10.87
CA GLU A 116 -19.55 18.15 -9.66
C GLU A 116 -20.43 17.69 -8.50
N MET A 117 -19.83 17.51 -7.33
CA MET A 117 -20.52 17.14 -6.09
C MET A 117 -20.05 18.04 -4.92
N PRO A 118 -20.96 18.53 -4.06
CA PRO A 118 -22.38 18.70 -4.37
C PRO A 118 -22.60 19.82 -5.40
N SER A 119 -23.86 20.07 -5.77
CA SER A 119 -24.19 21.18 -6.67
C SER A 119 -23.72 22.52 -6.12
N SER A 120 -23.16 23.36 -6.99
CA SER A 120 -22.83 24.78 -6.71
C SER A 120 -24.04 25.72 -6.81
N HIS A 121 -25.26 25.16 -6.83
CA HIS A 121 -26.52 25.91 -6.97
C HIS A 121 -26.58 26.79 -8.24
N GLY A 122 -25.91 26.37 -9.31
CA GLY A 122 -25.90 27.02 -10.61
C GLY A 122 -24.75 28.01 -10.85
N GLU A 123 -23.92 28.30 -9.85
CA GLU A 123 -22.76 29.20 -10.02
C GLU A 123 -21.75 28.63 -11.04
N ASN A 124 -21.35 27.39 -10.89
CA ASN A 124 -20.42 26.75 -11.80
C ASN A 124 -21.07 26.41 -13.15
N ASP A 125 -22.38 26.21 -13.20
CA ASP A 125 -23.12 26.05 -14.47
C ASP A 125 -23.08 27.34 -15.29
N ALA A 126 -23.24 28.49 -14.65
CA ALA A 126 -23.12 29.80 -15.30
C ALA A 126 -21.69 30.03 -15.87
N GLU A 127 -20.66 29.58 -15.15
CA GLU A 127 -19.26 29.65 -15.63
C GLU A 127 -19.03 28.74 -16.85
N ILE A 128 -19.63 27.55 -16.91
CA ILE A 128 -19.58 26.68 -18.10
C ILE A 128 -20.22 27.40 -19.31
N VAL A 129 -21.46 27.93 -19.14
CA VAL A 129 -22.17 28.66 -20.20
C VAL A 129 -21.37 29.84 -20.70
N LYS A 130 -20.76 30.61 -19.78
CA LYS A 130 -19.87 31.71 -20.11
C LYS A 130 -18.64 31.24 -20.89
N ALA A 131 -17.99 30.17 -20.45
CA ALA A 131 -16.81 29.62 -21.09
C ALA A 131 -17.08 29.12 -22.53
N VAL A 132 -18.26 28.52 -22.77
CA VAL A 132 -18.71 28.17 -24.14
C VAL A 132 -18.89 29.41 -25.00
N LYS A 133 -19.60 30.43 -24.49
CA LYS A 133 -19.82 31.72 -25.22
C LYS A 133 -18.51 32.45 -25.56
N GLU A 134 -17.52 32.32 -24.69
CA GLU A 134 -16.20 32.91 -24.86
C GLU A 134 -15.26 32.03 -25.72
N GLY A 135 -15.67 30.84 -26.12
CA GLY A 135 -14.88 29.89 -26.91
C GLY A 135 -13.72 29.24 -26.13
N ARG A 136 -13.73 29.30 -24.79
CA ARG A 136 -12.74 28.63 -23.92
C ARG A 136 -12.93 27.13 -23.85
N ILE A 137 -14.16 26.67 -23.94
CA ILE A 137 -14.55 25.26 -24.09
C ILE A 137 -15.55 25.16 -25.25
N ARG A 138 -15.62 24.01 -25.89
CA ARG A 138 -16.57 23.76 -26.98
C ARG A 138 -17.85 23.15 -26.43
N GLU A 139 -18.96 23.29 -27.13
CA GLU A 139 -20.22 22.66 -26.78
C GLU A 139 -20.07 21.11 -26.77
N GLU A 140 -19.31 20.55 -27.73
CA GLU A 140 -19.02 19.12 -27.78
C GLU A 140 -18.29 18.61 -26.53
N ASP A 141 -17.45 19.42 -25.88
CA ASP A 141 -16.78 19.03 -24.64
C ASP A 141 -17.80 18.90 -23.49
N VAL A 142 -18.84 19.75 -23.48
CA VAL A 142 -19.97 19.66 -22.56
C VAL A 142 -20.86 18.43 -22.88
N ASP A 143 -21.13 18.18 -24.16
CA ASP A 143 -21.90 17.00 -24.60
C ASP A 143 -21.24 15.69 -24.17
N ILE A 144 -19.91 15.62 -24.21
CA ILE A 144 -19.16 14.44 -23.75
C ILE A 144 -19.43 14.15 -22.27
N VAL A 145 -19.31 15.16 -21.39
CA VAL A 145 -19.52 14.95 -19.96
C VAL A 145 -20.99 14.69 -19.62
N ALA A 146 -21.92 15.40 -20.27
CA ALA A 146 -23.36 15.14 -20.13
C ALA A 146 -23.74 13.73 -20.62
N GLY A 147 -23.16 13.29 -21.72
CA GLY A 147 -23.35 11.93 -22.25
C GLY A 147 -22.93 10.83 -21.28
N ARG A 148 -21.84 11.04 -20.51
CA ARG A 148 -21.41 10.09 -19.49
C ARG A 148 -22.34 10.05 -18.27
N VAL A 149 -22.90 11.19 -17.89
CA VAL A 149 -23.94 11.22 -16.85
C VAL A 149 -25.19 10.47 -17.30
N LEU A 150 -25.66 10.73 -18.52
CA LEU A 150 -26.80 10.02 -19.09
C LEU A 150 -26.52 8.51 -19.21
N LYS A 151 -25.34 8.12 -19.67
CA LYS A 151 -24.93 6.71 -19.72
C LYS A 151 -25.03 6.05 -18.35
N LEU A 152 -24.51 6.69 -17.29
CA LEU A 152 -24.61 6.18 -15.93
C LEU A 152 -26.06 5.94 -15.51
N VAL A 153 -26.96 6.91 -15.79
CA VAL A 153 -28.38 6.79 -15.45
C VAL A 153 -29.03 5.63 -16.20
N TYR A 154 -28.85 5.53 -17.52
CA TYR A 154 -29.43 4.46 -18.32
C TYR A 154 -28.87 3.08 -17.97
N ASP A 155 -27.56 2.96 -17.77
CA ASP A 155 -26.93 1.70 -17.38
C ASP A 155 -27.42 1.25 -16.00
N SER A 156 -27.63 2.17 -15.07
CA SER A 156 -28.14 1.89 -13.72
C SER A 156 -29.59 1.40 -13.78
N LEU A 157 -30.44 2.07 -14.56
CA LEU A 157 -31.84 1.65 -14.77
C LEU A 157 -31.94 0.28 -15.45
N ALA A 158 -31.05 0.01 -16.40
CA ALA A 158 -31.02 -1.29 -17.12
C ALA A 158 -30.58 -2.45 -16.21
N LYS A 159 -29.75 -2.17 -15.20
CA LYS A 159 -29.25 -3.17 -14.24
C LYS A 159 -30.11 -3.29 -12.97
N GLU A 160 -31.14 -2.44 -12.81
CA GLU A 160 -31.99 -2.42 -11.63
C GLU A 160 -32.66 -3.79 -11.41
N LYS A 161 -32.46 -4.37 -10.23
CA LYS A 161 -33.12 -5.60 -9.80
C LYS A 161 -34.32 -5.21 -8.93
N LYS A 162 -35.54 -5.55 -9.39
CA LYS A 162 -36.78 -5.28 -8.65
C LYS A 162 -37.05 -6.39 -7.63
N ASN A 163 -37.69 -6.03 -6.52
CA ASN A 163 -38.15 -6.97 -5.47
C ASN A 163 -37.02 -7.78 -4.82
N VAL A 164 -35.84 -7.19 -4.68
CA VAL A 164 -34.73 -7.80 -3.95
C VAL A 164 -34.89 -7.60 -2.45
N SER A 165 -34.48 -8.59 -1.67
CA SER A 165 -34.40 -8.53 -0.21
C SER A 165 -33.07 -9.09 0.26
N TYR A 166 -32.66 -8.76 1.47
CA TYR A 166 -31.47 -9.30 2.09
C TYR A 166 -31.73 -9.51 3.59
N SER A 167 -31.03 -10.46 4.18
CA SER A 167 -31.07 -10.75 5.61
C SER A 167 -29.98 -9.95 6.33
N LYS A 168 -30.39 -9.07 7.24
CA LYS A 168 -29.43 -8.32 8.08
C LYS A 168 -28.66 -9.24 9.02
N GLU A 169 -29.29 -10.32 9.50
CA GLU A 169 -28.63 -11.29 10.37
C GLU A 169 -27.58 -12.13 9.62
N GLU A 170 -27.87 -12.54 8.38
CA GLU A 170 -26.88 -13.22 7.55
C GLU A 170 -25.67 -12.30 7.25
N HIS A 171 -25.93 -11.02 6.98
CA HIS A 171 -24.87 -10.04 6.79
C HIS A 171 -24.07 -9.78 8.08
N HIS A 172 -24.72 -9.79 9.25
CA HIS A 172 -24.03 -9.69 10.55
C HIS A 172 -23.12 -10.91 10.79
N THR A 173 -23.62 -12.11 10.50
CA THR A 173 -22.83 -13.35 10.57
C THR A 173 -21.65 -13.34 9.61
N LEU A 174 -21.85 -12.85 8.37
CA LEU A 174 -20.78 -12.69 7.39
C LEU A 174 -19.75 -11.66 7.86
N ALA A 175 -20.19 -10.53 8.43
CA ALA A 175 -19.31 -9.52 9.01
C ALA A 175 -18.45 -10.10 10.14
N ARG A 176 -19.01 -10.94 11.03
CA ARG A 176 -18.27 -11.66 12.09
C ARG A 176 -17.19 -12.56 11.50
N LYS A 177 -17.54 -13.34 10.47
CA LYS A 177 -16.58 -14.21 9.77
C LYS A 177 -15.45 -13.42 9.12
N ILE A 178 -15.75 -12.34 8.40
CA ILE A 178 -14.75 -11.50 7.76
C ILE A 178 -13.82 -10.87 8.81
N ALA A 179 -14.38 -10.34 9.91
CA ALA A 179 -13.60 -9.74 10.98
C ALA A 179 -12.65 -10.76 11.62
N SER A 180 -13.13 -11.97 11.98
CA SER A 180 -12.29 -13.00 12.60
C SER A 180 -11.15 -13.48 11.70
N GLU A 181 -11.38 -13.55 10.39
CA GLU A 181 -10.35 -13.92 9.41
C GLU A 181 -9.37 -12.78 9.06
N SER A 182 -9.68 -11.55 9.46
CA SER A 182 -8.84 -10.36 9.23
C SER A 182 -7.97 -10.00 10.43
N MET A 183 -8.32 -10.45 11.63
CA MET A 183 -7.53 -10.20 12.84
C MET A 183 -6.15 -10.84 12.74
N VAL A 184 -5.14 -10.14 13.28
CA VAL A 184 -3.75 -10.56 13.23
C VAL A 184 -3.24 -10.90 14.64
N LEU A 185 -2.85 -12.14 14.84
CA LEU A 185 -2.18 -12.55 16.08
C LEU A 185 -0.72 -12.11 16.02
N LEU A 186 -0.36 -11.09 16.79
CA LEU A 186 0.98 -10.51 16.82
C LEU A 186 1.92 -11.21 17.81
N LYS A 187 1.38 -11.72 18.91
CA LYS A 187 2.15 -12.39 19.94
C LYS A 187 1.33 -13.49 20.60
N ASN A 188 1.96 -14.63 20.89
CA ASN A 188 1.33 -15.76 21.60
C ASN A 188 2.41 -16.56 22.34
N GLU A 189 2.96 -15.98 23.41
CA GLU A 189 3.94 -16.67 24.26
C GLU A 189 3.25 -17.66 25.18
N ASN A 190 3.93 -18.75 25.48
CA ASN A 190 3.45 -19.83 26.34
C ASN A 190 2.11 -20.44 25.92
N GLU A 191 1.74 -20.29 24.64
CA GLU A 191 0.46 -20.76 24.11
C GLU A 191 -0.74 -20.24 24.93
N ILE A 192 -0.66 -18.97 25.40
CA ILE A 192 -1.71 -18.34 26.20
C ILE A 192 -3.04 -18.28 25.46
N LEU A 193 -2.99 -18.19 24.14
CA LEU A 193 -4.14 -18.30 23.24
C LEU A 193 -4.11 -19.61 22.46
N PRO A 194 -5.25 -20.27 22.24
CA PRO A 194 -6.59 -19.85 22.65
C PRO A 194 -6.83 -20.02 24.15
N LEU A 195 -7.70 -19.15 24.69
CA LEU A 195 -8.08 -19.18 26.11
C LEU A 195 -8.84 -20.44 26.48
N ASP A 196 -8.58 -20.97 27.66
CA ASP A 196 -9.35 -22.07 28.26
C ASP A 196 -10.58 -21.50 29.00
N ALA A 197 -11.78 -21.82 28.50
CA ALA A 197 -13.04 -21.36 29.07
C ALA A 197 -13.30 -21.85 30.53
N SER A 198 -12.55 -22.84 31.01
CA SER A 198 -12.62 -23.31 32.40
C SER A 198 -11.86 -22.41 33.39
N LYS A 199 -11.00 -21.53 32.92
CA LYS A 199 -10.21 -20.60 33.70
C LYS A 199 -11.02 -19.37 34.12
N LYS A 200 -10.57 -18.72 35.20
CA LYS A 200 -11.09 -17.42 35.59
C LYS A 200 -10.47 -16.34 34.70
N ILE A 201 -11.30 -15.71 33.90
CA ILE A 201 -10.86 -14.70 32.92
C ILE A 201 -11.42 -13.33 33.34
N ALA A 202 -10.57 -12.31 33.32
CA ALA A 202 -10.98 -10.91 33.50
C ALA A 202 -10.91 -10.19 32.14
N PHE A 203 -12.03 -9.57 31.71
CA PHE A 203 -12.05 -8.62 30.61
C PHE A 203 -11.89 -7.21 31.20
N ILE A 204 -10.90 -6.48 30.73
CA ILE A 204 -10.54 -5.15 31.25
C ILE A 204 -10.48 -4.15 30.09
N GLY A 205 -11.10 -3.00 30.25
CA GLY A 205 -11.12 -1.95 29.25
C GLY A 205 -12.51 -1.68 28.66
N LYS A 206 -12.82 -0.40 28.46
CA LYS A 206 -14.10 0.07 27.91
C LYS A 206 -14.43 -0.56 26.54
N PHE A 207 -13.41 -0.84 25.71
CA PHE A 207 -13.60 -1.42 24.39
C PHE A 207 -14.08 -2.89 24.41
N ALA A 208 -14.02 -3.58 25.55
CA ALA A 208 -14.68 -4.89 25.70
C ALA A 208 -16.21 -4.78 25.63
N GLU A 209 -16.76 -3.69 26.18
CA GLU A 209 -18.20 -3.41 26.23
C GLU A 209 -18.66 -2.63 24.99
N VAL A 210 -17.98 -1.52 24.69
CA VAL A 210 -18.29 -0.62 23.58
C VAL A 210 -17.05 -0.53 22.67
N PRO A 211 -16.92 -1.45 21.71
CA PRO A 211 -15.73 -1.51 20.86
C PRO A 211 -15.69 -0.32 19.90
N ARG A 212 -14.49 0.18 19.62
CA ARG A 212 -14.26 0.94 18.41
C ARG A 212 -14.23 -0.03 17.23
N TYR A 213 -15.07 0.17 16.21
CA TYR A 213 -15.29 -0.82 15.16
C TYR A 213 -15.29 -0.25 13.74
N GLN A 214 -15.25 1.07 13.58
CA GLN A 214 -15.23 1.77 12.29
C GLN A 214 -14.46 3.07 12.38
N GLY A 215 -14.11 3.66 11.22
CA GLY A 215 -13.49 4.98 11.12
C GLY A 215 -14.46 6.10 11.52
N GLY A 216 -13.89 7.26 11.87
CA GLY A 216 -14.62 8.50 12.14
C GLY A 216 -14.80 9.34 10.87
N GLY A 217 -15.69 10.34 10.92
CA GLY A 217 -15.97 11.27 9.84
C GLY A 217 -17.05 10.81 8.87
N SER A 218 -16.94 11.17 7.59
CA SER A 218 -17.96 10.90 6.57
C SER A 218 -18.19 9.41 6.27
N SER A 219 -17.27 8.54 6.68
CA SER A 219 -17.39 7.09 6.55
C SER A 219 -18.25 6.45 7.66
N HIS A 220 -18.67 7.22 8.67
CA HIS A 220 -19.45 6.71 9.78
C HIS A 220 -20.82 6.16 9.32
N ILE A 221 -21.10 4.92 9.73
CA ILE A 221 -22.34 4.20 9.39
C ILE A 221 -23.11 3.89 10.68
N ASN A 222 -24.43 4.12 10.66
CA ASN A 222 -25.33 3.66 11.72
C ASN A 222 -25.57 2.15 11.55
N SER A 223 -24.78 1.35 12.24
CA SER A 223 -24.83 -0.10 12.16
C SER A 223 -26.17 -0.66 12.61
N TYR A 224 -26.63 -1.70 11.93
CA TYR A 224 -27.86 -2.42 12.31
C TYR A 224 -27.79 -2.98 13.73
N LYS A 225 -26.62 -3.54 14.10
CA LYS A 225 -26.37 -4.16 15.39
C LYS A 225 -24.88 -4.00 15.67
N LEU A 226 -24.52 -3.65 16.90
CA LEU A 226 -23.14 -3.66 17.37
C LEU A 226 -23.01 -4.69 18.48
N THR A 227 -22.07 -5.64 18.33
CA THR A 227 -21.80 -6.64 19.35
C THR A 227 -20.41 -6.40 19.94
N GLY A 228 -20.35 -6.15 21.27
CA GLY A 228 -19.08 -6.07 22.02
C GLY A 228 -18.59 -7.45 22.49
N ALA A 229 -17.31 -7.56 22.82
CA ALA A 229 -16.72 -8.81 23.29
C ALA A 229 -17.34 -9.28 24.63
N LEU A 230 -17.66 -8.31 25.52
CA LEU A 230 -18.28 -8.60 26.81
C LEU A 230 -19.72 -9.20 26.68
N GLU A 231 -20.43 -8.83 25.62
CA GLU A 231 -21.71 -9.45 25.29
C GLU A 231 -21.51 -10.85 24.69
N ALA A 232 -20.62 -10.95 23.71
CA ALA A 232 -20.42 -12.18 22.96
C ALA A 232 -19.84 -13.33 23.82
N VAL A 233 -18.97 -13.04 24.79
CA VAL A 233 -18.33 -14.06 25.64
C VAL A 233 -19.32 -14.79 26.55
N LYS A 234 -20.48 -14.21 26.83
CA LYS A 234 -21.53 -14.85 27.66
C LYS A 234 -22.05 -16.16 27.07
N GLU A 235 -21.89 -16.36 25.76
CA GLU A 235 -22.26 -17.60 25.09
C GLU A 235 -21.24 -18.73 25.34
N ILE A 236 -20.02 -18.40 25.84
CA ILE A 236 -18.92 -19.35 26.06
C ILE A 236 -18.66 -19.57 27.55
N CYS A 237 -18.44 -18.52 28.30
CA CYS A 237 -18.14 -18.59 29.73
C CYS A 237 -18.47 -17.27 30.44
N SER A 238 -18.41 -17.30 31.77
CA SER A 238 -18.52 -16.10 32.59
C SER A 238 -17.14 -15.47 32.78
N VAL A 239 -17.07 -14.15 32.58
CA VAL A 239 -15.85 -13.36 32.82
C VAL A 239 -16.15 -12.28 33.87
N SER A 240 -15.14 -11.88 34.65
CA SER A 240 -15.20 -10.64 35.41
C SER A 240 -14.90 -9.46 34.48
N TYR A 241 -15.49 -8.31 34.77
CA TYR A 241 -15.29 -7.09 33.96
C TYR A 241 -14.89 -5.92 34.83
N ALA A 242 -13.93 -5.13 34.34
CA ALA A 242 -13.57 -3.84 34.87
C ALA A 242 -13.36 -2.85 33.71
N GLN A 243 -13.98 -1.65 33.78
CA GLN A 243 -13.79 -0.64 32.75
C GLN A 243 -12.33 -0.20 32.62
N GLY A 244 -11.62 -0.05 33.73
CA GLY A 244 -10.18 0.14 33.81
C GLY A 244 -9.64 1.53 33.46
N TYR A 245 -10.29 2.24 32.55
CA TYR A 245 -9.90 3.59 32.13
C TYR A 245 -11.09 4.47 31.73
N ILE A 246 -10.88 5.78 31.79
CA ILE A 246 -11.81 6.81 31.29
C ILE A 246 -11.05 7.63 30.25
N LEU A 247 -11.44 7.54 28.98
CA LEU A 247 -10.73 8.18 27.85
C LEU A 247 -10.82 9.70 27.90
N GLU A 248 -11.99 10.23 28.26
CA GLU A 248 -12.30 11.66 28.32
C GLU A 248 -11.44 12.42 29.35
N GLU A 249 -10.98 11.71 30.38
CA GLU A 249 -10.17 12.26 31.47
C GLU A 249 -8.70 11.78 31.42
N ASP A 250 -8.34 10.94 30.43
CA ASP A 250 -7.06 10.20 30.37
C ASP A 250 -6.68 9.57 31.73
N ARG A 251 -7.68 9.01 32.42
CA ARG A 251 -7.56 8.49 33.79
C ARG A 251 -7.65 6.97 33.84
N THR A 252 -6.74 6.36 34.59
CA THR A 252 -6.72 4.92 34.88
C THR A 252 -7.39 4.64 36.23
N GLU A 253 -8.25 3.64 36.28
CA GLU A 253 -8.97 3.20 37.49
C GLU A 253 -8.23 2.06 38.20
N GLU A 254 -7.02 2.35 38.71
CA GLU A 254 -6.03 1.32 39.13
C GLU A 254 -6.53 0.35 40.19
N THR A 255 -7.26 0.79 41.20
CA THR A 255 -7.66 -0.08 42.32
C THR A 255 -8.57 -1.21 41.87
N LEU A 256 -9.64 -0.91 41.14
CA LEU A 256 -10.63 -1.89 40.69
C LEU A 256 -10.02 -2.86 39.66
N LEU A 257 -9.18 -2.38 38.75
CA LEU A 257 -8.55 -3.23 37.74
C LEU A 257 -7.51 -4.17 38.32
N LYS A 258 -6.72 -3.74 39.31
CA LYS A 258 -5.74 -4.60 40.00
C LYS A 258 -6.44 -5.72 40.78
N GLU A 259 -7.58 -5.45 41.41
CA GLU A 259 -8.37 -6.47 42.09
C GLU A 259 -8.92 -7.50 41.10
N ALA A 260 -9.54 -7.02 40.00
CA ALA A 260 -10.09 -7.91 38.95
C ALA A 260 -9.00 -8.76 38.30
N ALA A 261 -7.88 -8.16 37.93
CA ALA A 261 -6.76 -8.85 37.29
C ALA A 261 -6.11 -9.89 38.24
N LYS A 262 -5.93 -9.55 39.51
CA LYS A 262 -5.32 -10.44 40.53
C LYS A 262 -6.18 -11.66 40.83
N ALA A 263 -7.49 -11.53 40.74
CA ALA A 263 -8.44 -12.60 41.03
C ALA A 263 -8.60 -13.58 39.85
N ALA A 264 -8.11 -13.23 38.67
CA ALA A 264 -8.22 -14.01 37.42
C ALA A 264 -6.99 -14.89 37.19
N ASP A 265 -7.15 -15.97 36.43
CA ASP A 265 -6.05 -16.78 35.90
C ASP A 265 -5.42 -16.10 34.66
N VAL A 266 -6.23 -15.36 33.89
CA VAL A 266 -5.82 -14.58 32.70
C VAL A 266 -6.55 -13.26 32.66
N ALA A 267 -5.82 -12.18 32.37
CA ALA A 267 -6.41 -10.86 32.07
C ALA A 267 -6.37 -10.57 30.56
N VAL A 268 -7.50 -10.21 29.99
CA VAL A 268 -7.63 -9.78 28.60
C VAL A 268 -7.96 -8.29 28.59
N ILE A 269 -7.05 -7.47 28.08
CA ILE A 269 -7.18 -6.00 28.06
C ILE A 269 -7.62 -5.55 26.67
N PHE A 270 -8.69 -4.76 26.59
CA PHE A 270 -9.17 -4.17 25.35
C PHE A 270 -8.78 -2.69 25.30
N ALA A 271 -7.85 -2.37 24.40
CA ALA A 271 -7.23 -1.05 24.27
C ALA A 271 -7.14 -0.63 22.78
N GLY A 272 -6.65 0.55 22.49
CA GLY A 272 -6.46 1.06 21.14
C GLY A 272 -6.80 2.55 21.01
N LEU A 273 -7.08 3.01 19.80
CA LEU A 273 -7.33 4.42 19.53
C LEU A 273 -8.83 4.75 19.59
N PRO A 274 -9.26 5.76 20.37
CA PRO A 274 -10.61 6.30 20.28
C PRO A 274 -10.79 7.16 19.01
N ASP A 275 -12.04 7.43 18.61
CA ASP A 275 -12.36 8.25 17.44
C ASP A 275 -11.68 9.62 17.48
N ALA A 276 -11.50 10.21 18.66
CA ALA A 276 -10.81 11.49 18.84
C ALA A 276 -9.32 11.45 18.46
N PHE A 277 -8.70 10.27 18.35
CA PHE A 277 -7.30 10.11 17.97
C PHE A 277 -7.14 9.82 16.49
N GLU A 278 -8.16 9.30 15.83
CA GLU A 278 -8.07 8.82 14.45
C GLU A 278 -9.42 9.00 13.74
N SER A 279 -9.54 10.04 12.91
CA SER A 279 -10.76 10.39 12.21
C SER A 279 -10.42 11.15 10.91
N GLU A 280 -11.37 11.24 10.00
CA GLU A 280 -11.34 12.20 8.90
C GLU A 280 -11.34 13.64 9.47
N GLY A 281 -10.64 14.55 8.78
CA GLY A 281 -10.58 15.98 9.07
C GLY A 281 -9.32 16.44 9.82
N TYR A 282 -8.53 15.54 10.37
CA TYR A 282 -7.24 15.85 10.99
C TYR A 282 -6.28 14.66 10.97
N ASP A 283 -4.99 14.97 10.90
CA ASP A 283 -3.93 13.97 10.99
C ASP A 283 -3.55 13.70 12.45
N ARG A 284 -3.27 12.45 12.78
CA ARG A 284 -2.77 12.06 14.09
C ARG A 284 -1.32 12.54 14.27
N PRO A 285 -1.01 13.34 15.31
CA PRO A 285 0.33 13.93 15.48
C PRO A 285 1.37 12.98 16.06
N HIS A 286 0.97 11.79 16.51
CA HIS A 286 1.85 10.78 17.12
C HIS A 286 1.28 9.37 16.96
N MET A 287 2.13 8.36 17.14
CA MET A 287 1.72 6.95 17.12
C MET A 287 1.34 6.41 18.51
N LYS A 288 1.30 7.24 19.55
CA LYS A 288 0.98 6.81 20.91
C LYS A 288 -0.50 6.49 21.06
N MET A 289 -0.79 5.49 21.88
CA MET A 289 -2.12 5.26 22.43
C MET A 289 -2.42 6.27 23.57
N PRO A 290 -3.69 6.44 24.02
CA PRO A 290 -4.01 7.17 25.23
C PRO A 290 -3.15 6.68 26.40
N GLU A 291 -2.60 7.60 27.17
CA GLU A 291 -1.66 7.27 28.25
C GLU A 291 -2.35 6.46 29.36
N CYS A 292 -3.64 6.71 29.63
CA CYS A 292 -4.40 5.92 30.59
C CYS A 292 -4.46 4.43 30.25
N GLN A 293 -4.42 4.08 28.95
CA GLN A 293 -4.41 2.68 28.53
C GLN A 293 -3.01 2.05 28.68
N ASN A 294 -1.94 2.80 28.39
CA ASN A 294 -0.57 2.32 28.65
C ASN A 294 -0.35 2.07 30.14
N ARG A 295 -0.75 3.02 31.00
CA ARG A 295 -0.69 2.86 32.47
C ARG A 295 -1.55 1.68 32.95
N LEU A 296 -2.72 1.47 32.36
CA LEU A 296 -3.58 0.33 32.66
C LEU A 296 -2.84 -0.99 32.40
N ILE A 297 -2.27 -1.16 31.19
CA ILE A 297 -1.58 -2.39 30.80
C ILE A 297 -0.40 -2.64 31.76
N GLU A 298 0.37 -1.62 32.06
CA GLU A 298 1.51 -1.73 32.99
C GLU A 298 1.04 -2.11 34.40
N ALA A 299 0.01 -1.46 34.93
CA ALA A 299 -0.54 -1.77 36.24
C ALA A 299 -1.11 -3.19 36.35
N VAL A 300 -1.71 -3.71 35.28
CA VAL A 300 -2.17 -5.12 35.24
C VAL A 300 -0.97 -6.07 35.22
N CYS A 301 0.06 -5.79 34.45
CA CYS A 301 1.27 -6.61 34.39
C CYS A 301 2.04 -6.67 35.74
N GLU A 302 1.86 -5.69 36.63
CA GLU A 302 2.43 -5.76 37.98
C GLU A 302 1.83 -6.86 38.86
N VAL A 303 0.55 -7.21 38.64
CA VAL A 303 -0.22 -8.11 39.52
C VAL A 303 -0.67 -9.39 38.83
N GLN A 304 -0.63 -9.46 37.50
CA GLN A 304 -1.04 -10.59 36.69
C GLN A 304 0.08 -10.98 35.72
N LYS A 305 0.42 -12.28 35.70
CA LYS A 305 1.48 -12.81 34.82
C LYS A 305 0.99 -13.14 33.42
N HIS A 306 -0.28 -13.51 33.30
CA HIS A 306 -0.90 -13.96 32.04
C HIS A 306 -1.78 -12.86 31.50
N VAL A 307 -1.22 -12.05 30.59
CA VAL A 307 -1.87 -10.87 30.05
C VAL A 307 -1.97 -10.97 28.52
N VAL A 308 -3.17 -10.79 28.01
CA VAL A 308 -3.46 -10.66 26.58
C VAL A 308 -3.98 -9.26 26.29
N VAL A 309 -3.52 -8.61 25.24
CA VAL A 309 -4.03 -7.30 24.81
C VAL A 309 -4.71 -7.44 23.44
N VAL A 310 -5.92 -6.94 23.33
CA VAL A 310 -6.70 -6.83 22.09
C VAL A 310 -6.69 -5.36 21.67
N LEU A 311 -6.17 -5.08 20.48
CA LEU A 311 -6.01 -3.73 19.96
C LEU A 311 -7.13 -3.35 18.99
N HIS A 312 -7.65 -2.13 19.13
CA HIS A 312 -8.67 -1.50 18.29
C HIS A 312 -8.12 -0.20 17.70
N ASN A 313 -7.42 -0.28 16.57
CA ASN A 313 -6.83 0.88 15.88
C ASN A 313 -6.92 0.70 14.36
N GLY A 314 -6.99 1.79 13.62
CA GLY A 314 -7.03 1.75 12.14
C GLY A 314 -5.63 1.85 11.52
N ALA A 315 -4.63 2.31 12.29
CA ALA A 315 -3.25 2.48 11.86
C ALA A 315 -2.28 2.12 12.98
N PRO A 316 -0.97 1.90 12.71
CA PRO A 316 0.02 1.48 13.68
C PRO A 316 0.07 2.34 14.94
N VAL A 317 0.31 1.70 16.06
CA VAL A 317 0.53 2.35 17.37
C VAL A 317 1.87 1.91 17.97
N GLU A 318 2.43 2.77 18.81
CA GLU A 318 3.57 2.40 19.64
C GLU A 318 3.10 1.45 20.76
N ILE A 319 3.80 0.33 20.92
CA ILE A 319 3.45 -0.73 21.88
C ILE A 319 4.63 -0.96 22.85
N PRO A 320 4.90 -0.01 23.78
CA PRO A 320 6.08 -0.05 24.65
C PRO A 320 6.06 -1.24 25.64
N TRP A 321 4.90 -1.76 25.93
CA TRP A 321 4.66 -2.90 26.82
C TRP A 321 4.67 -4.27 26.12
N ALA A 322 4.97 -4.34 24.81
CA ALA A 322 4.95 -5.60 24.03
C ALA A 322 5.76 -6.73 24.67
N GLY A 323 6.87 -6.42 25.34
CA GLY A 323 7.70 -7.39 26.05
C GLY A 323 7.13 -7.86 27.39
N LYS A 324 6.07 -7.24 27.92
CA LYS A 324 5.51 -7.51 29.26
C LYS A 324 4.25 -8.42 29.22
N VAL A 325 3.64 -8.62 28.06
CA VAL A 325 2.40 -9.37 27.89
C VAL A 325 2.64 -10.67 27.14
N ASP A 326 1.83 -11.71 27.39
CA ASP A 326 1.96 -13.01 26.74
C ASP A 326 1.31 -13.06 25.36
N GLY A 327 0.21 -12.30 25.14
CA GLY A 327 -0.53 -12.29 23.89
C GLY A 327 -0.89 -10.90 23.39
N ILE A 328 -0.86 -10.69 22.07
CA ILE A 328 -1.33 -9.46 21.42
C ILE A 328 -2.13 -9.84 20.18
N LEU A 329 -3.40 -9.44 20.16
CA LEU A 329 -4.32 -9.60 19.03
C LEU A 329 -4.64 -8.23 18.45
N GLU A 330 -4.21 -7.96 17.23
CA GLU A 330 -4.61 -6.78 16.46
C GLU A 330 -5.96 -7.05 15.79
N SER A 331 -7.03 -6.44 16.31
CA SER A 331 -8.37 -6.63 15.78
C SER A 331 -8.79 -5.57 14.77
N TYR A 332 -7.99 -4.53 14.62
CA TYR A 332 -8.29 -3.39 13.76
C TYR A 332 -9.70 -2.81 14.02
N LEU A 333 -10.31 -2.26 12.97
CA LEU A 333 -11.69 -1.77 12.98
C LEU A 333 -12.60 -2.83 12.33
N GLY A 334 -12.96 -3.86 13.08
CA GLY A 334 -13.56 -5.11 12.58
C GLY A 334 -15.05 -5.02 12.21
N GLY A 335 -15.66 -3.81 12.19
CA GLY A 335 -17.08 -3.64 11.85
C GLY A 335 -18.04 -4.08 12.96
N GLN A 336 -19.32 -4.07 12.63
CA GLN A 336 -20.43 -4.22 13.60
C GLN A 336 -20.41 -5.51 14.43
N ALA A 337 -19.71 -6.54 13.99
CA ALA A 337 -19.65 -7.87 14.64
C ALA A 337 -18.28 -8.14 15.31
N VAL A 338 -17.47 -7.10 15.53
CA VAL A 338 -16.08 -7.21 15.98
C VAL A 338 -15.95 -7.96 17.31
N GLY A 339 -16.81 -7.73 18.28
CA GLY A 339 -16.73 -8.41 19.58
C GLY A 339 -16.96 -9.91 19.50
N GLY A 340 -17.93 -10.34 18.66
CA GLY A 340 -18.12 -11.77 18.38
C GLY A 340 -16.91 -12.39 17.69
N ALA A 341 -16.32 -11.69 16.73
CA ALA A 341 -15.12 -12.13 16.03
C ALA A 341 -13.89 -12.22 16.95
N GLN A 342 -13.71 -11.26 17.87
CA GLN A 342 -12.66 -11.30 18.90
C GLN A 342 -12.81 -12.53 19.81
N VAL A 343 -14.00 -12.81 20.27
CA VAL A 343 -14.30 -13.96 21.11
C VAL A 343 -14.03 -15.27 20.34
N ASP A 344 -14.42 -15.36 19.07
CA ASP A 344 -14.11 -16.53 18.24
C ASP A 344 -12.61 -16.82 18.15
N VAL A 345 -11.82 -15.77 17.97
CA VAL A 345 -10.35 -15.92 17.92
C VAL A 345 -9.79 -16.20 19.30
N LEU A 346 -10.16 -15.43 20.33
CA LEU A 346 -9.64 -15.58 21.69
C LEU A 346 -9.86 -16.99 22.26
N PHE A 347 -10.97 -17.63 21.95
CA PHE A 347 -11.32 -18.97 22.45
C PHE A 347 -11.05 -20.11 21.43
N GLY A 348 -10.47 -19.79 20.28
CA GLY A 348 -10.05 -20.77 19.29
C GLY A 348 -11.17 -21.38 18.45
N ASN A 349 -12.38 -20.81 18.44
CA ASN A 349 -13.45 -21.15 17.49
C ASN A 349 -13.01 -20.85 16.06
N VAL A 350 -12.18 -19.80 15.90
CA VAL A 350 -11.51 -19.47 14.65
C VAL A 350 -10.00 -19.38 14.91
N ASN A 351 -9.21 -20.09 14.11
CA ASN A 351 -7.77 -19.95 14.11
C ASN A 351 -7.38 -18.65 13.38
N PRO A 352 -6.64 -17.72 14.02
CA PRO A 352 -6.24 -16.46 13.39
C PRO A 352 -5.43 -16.71 12.12
N SER A 353 -5.70 -15.92 11.09
CA SER A 353 -5.09 -16.08 9.77
C SER A 353 -4.88 -14.77 9.04
N GLY A 354 -5.12 -13.64 9.69
CA GLY A 354 -4.79 -12.32 9.19
C GLY A 354 -3.28 -12.10 9.14
N LYS A 355 -2.84 -11.26 8.20
CA LYS A 355 -1.45 -10.82 8.08
C LYS A 355 -1.42 -9.29 8.03
N LEU A 356 -0.40 -8.69 8.64
CA LEU A 356 -0.22 -7.24 8.60
C LEU A 356 -0.10 -6.75 7.16
N ALA A 357 -0.95 -5.81 6.76
CA ALA A 357 -0.86 -5.11 5.48
C ALA A 357 0.11 -3.92 5.53
N GLU A 358 0.80 -3.75 6.65
CA GLU A 358 1.73 -2.66 6.93
C GLU A 358 2.86 -3.13 7.84
N THR A 359 3.92 -2.32 7.95
CA THR A 359 4.97 -2.53 8.95
C THR A 359 4.64 -1.71 10.19
N ILE A 360 4.75 -2.29 11.38
CA ILE A 360 4.65 -1.55 12.64
C ILE A 360 6.06 -1.14 13.08
N PRO A 361 6.45 0.14 12.92
CA PRO A 361 7.75 0.62 13.36
C PRO A 361 7.82 0.74 14.89
N LEU A 362 9.00 0.95 15.45
CA LEU A 362 9.17 1.13 16.89
C LEU A 362 8.65 2.48 17.37
N LYS A 363 8.76 3.52 16.54
CA LYS A 363 8.36 4.90 16.85
C LYS A 363 8.05 5.69 15.59
N LEU A 364 7.33 6.79 15.74
CA LEU A 364 6.93 7.64 14.61
C LEU A 364 8.12 8.16 13.79
N SER A 365 9.24 8.53 14.45
CA SER A 365 10.43 9.06 13.76
C SER A 365 11.14 8.04 12.85
N ASP A 366 10.76 6.77 12.91
CA ASP A 366 11.26 5.74 12.01
C ASP A 366 10.50 5.72 10.67
N ASN A 367 9.36 6.43 10.58
CA ASN A 367 8.59 6.50 9.35
C ASN A 367 9.33 7.28 8.25
N PRO A 368 9.39 6.80 7.01
CA PRO A 368 10.14 7.45 5.94
C PRO A 368 9.65 8.87 5.61
N SER A 369 8.37 9.18 5.82
CA SER A 369 7.80 10.51 5.59
C SER A 369 7.98 11.48 6.76
N TYR A 370 8.54 11.06 7.90
CA TYR A 370 8.59 11.82 9.15
C TYR A 370 9.13 13.25 9.02
N LEU A 371 10.15 13.46 8.18
CA LEU A 371 10.77 14.77 7.97
C LEU A 371 9.99 15.67 7.00
N ASN A 372 9.09 15.11 6.20
CA ASN A 372 8.38 15.84 5.14
C ASN A 372 6.89 16.02 5.42
N PHE A 373 6.30 15.15 6.23
CA PHE A 373 4.89 15.19 6.61
C PHE A 373 4.66 16.18 7.76
N PRO A 374 3.62 17.02 7.73
CA PRO A 374 2.60 17.19 6.71
C PRO A 374 2.93 18.24 5.65
N GLY A 375 4.20 18.63 5.50
CA GLY A 375 4.66 19.64 4.57
C GLY A 375 4.65 21.05 5.12
N GLU A 376 4.94 22.01 4.25
CA GLU A 376 4.98 23.44 4.56
C GLU A 376 3.88 24.19 3.82
N LYS A 377 2.98 24.88 4.52
CA LYS A 377 1.84 25.60 3.95
C LYS A 377 1.01 24.68 3.03
N ASP A 378 0.91 25.04 1.74
CA ASP A 378 0.14 24.30 0.73
C ASP A 378 1.01 23.36 -0.12
N ARG A 379 2.13 22.87 0.42
CA ARG A 379 3.04 21.99 -0.30
C ARG A 379 3.58 20.88 0.60
N VAL A 380 3.48 19.65 0.14
CA VAL A 380 4.10 18.47 0.75
C VAL A 380 4.90 17.71 -0.31
N GLU A 381 6.15 17.41 -0.02
CA GLU A 381 7.01 16.63 -0.90
C GLU A 381 7.07 15.17 -0.45
N TYR A 382 6.80 14.25 -1.36
CA TYR A 382 6.85 12.80 -1.13
C TYR A 382 8.26 12.29 -1.40
N ARG A 383 9.23 12.77 -0.56
CA ARG A 383 10.67 12.53 -0.75
C ARG A 383 11.10 11.09 -0.52
N GLU A 384 10.30 10.31 0.18
CA GLU A 384 10.53 8.88 0.35
C GLU A 384 10.48 8.11 -0.98
N GLY A 385 9.87 8.70 -2.00
CA GLY A 385 9.78 8.10 -3.32
C GLY A 385 9.07 6.75 -3.28
N ILE A 386 9.63 5.75 -3.95
CA ILE A 386 9.09 4.38 -3.95
C ILE A 386 9.33 3.63 -2.63
N PHE A 387 10.11 4.21 -1.70
CA PHE A 387 10.48 3.57 -0.44
C PHE A 387 9.46 3.87 0.66
N VAL A 388 8.25 3.33 0.51
CA VAL A 388 7.17 3.38 1.52
C VAL A 388 6.98 2.02 2.19
N GLY A 389 6.62 2.05 3.49
CA GLY A 389 6.37 0.84 4.29
C GLY A 389 7.57 -0.11 4.27
N TYR A 390 7.32 -1.43 4.13
CA TYR A 390 8.38 -2.45 4.16
C TYR A 390 9.49 -2.25 3.11
N ARG A 391 9.19 -1.59 1.97
CA ARG A 391 10.20 -1.28 0.95
C ARG A 391 11.32 -0.42 1.51
N TYR A 392 10.98 0.52 2.41
CA TYR A 392 11.93 1.37 3.12
C TYR A 392 12.64 0.61 4.24
N TYR A 393 11.86 0.02 5.17
CA TYR A 393 12.41 -0.62 6.36
C TYR A 393 13.33 -1.79 6.02
N ASP A 394 12.97 -2.59 5.00
CA ASP A 394 13.78 -3.73 4.58
C ASP A 394 15.02 -3.29 3.80
N LYS A 395 14.91 -2.26 2.94
CA LYS A 395 16.07 -1.69 2.22
C LYS A 395 17.08 -1.05 3.17
N LYS A 396 16.60 -0.44 4.25
CA LYS A 396 17.44 0.21 5.26
C LYS A 396 17.91 -0.75 6.36
N GLU A 397 17.45 -2.01 6.33
CA GLU A 397 17.74 -3.01 7.38
C GLU A 397 17.38 -2.49 8.79
N MET A 398 16.36 -1.64 8.87
CA MET A 398 15.92 -1.00 10.10
C MET A 398 15.11 -1.97 10.98
N GLY A 399 15.38 -1.98 12.29
CA GLY A 399 14.55 -2.70 13.25
C GLY A 399 13.11 -2.20 13.25
N VAL A 400 12.15 -3.13 13.29
CA VAL A 400 10.72 -2.85 13.39
C VAL A 400 10.10 -3.72 14.46
N LEU A 401 8.95 -3.33 14.98
CA LEU A 401 8.26 -4.16 15.97
C LEU A 401 7.66 -5.41 15.31
N TYR A 402 6.92 -5.21 14.20
CA TYR A 402 6.38 -6.28 13.38
C TYR A 402 6.53 -5.92 11.89
N PRO A 403 7.06 -6.83 11.06
CA PRO A 403 7.24 -6.56 9.62
C PRO A 403 5.93 -6.72 8.85
N PHE A 404 5.87 -6.14 7.66
CA PHE A 404 4.79 -6.36 6.70
C PHE A 404 4.59 -7.86 6.42
N GLY A 405 3.34 -8.28 6.36
CA GLY A 405 2.96 -9.67 6.11
C GLY A 405 2.99 -10.58 7.34
N TYR A 406 3.43 -10.07 8.50
CA TYR A 406 3.51 -10.85 9.74
C TYR A 406 2.12 -11.17 10.30
N GLY A 407 2.02 -12.34 10.94
CA GLY A 407 0.85 -12.81 11.67
C GLY A 407 1.00 -14.29 12.04
N LEU A 408 0.71 -14.61 13.30
CA LEU A 408 0.79 -15.96 13.85
C LEU A 408 -0.51 -16.75 13.64
N SER A 409 -0.45 -18.03 13.89
CA SER A 409 -1.56 -18.98 13.88
C SER A 409 -1.50 -19.87 15.11
N TYR A 410 -2.60 -20.52 15.48
CA TYR A 410 -2.63 -21.58 16.51
C TYR A 410 -2.12 -22.93 15.98
N THR A 411 -1.70 -22.99 14.72
CA THR A 411 -1.04 -24.14 14.11
C THR A 411 0.24 -23.71 13.42
N THR A 412 1.01 -24.66 12.91
CA THR A 412 2.27 -24.41 12.23
C THR A 412 2.21 -24.86 10.77
N PHE A 413 2.96 -24.18 9.90
CA PHE A 413 3.03 -24.48 8.48
C PHE A 413 4.47 -24.63 8.02
N SER A 414 4.73 -25.60 7.15
CA SER A 414 6.00 -25.78 6.45
C SER A 414 5.82 -25.59 4.95
N TYR A 415 6.90 -25.12 4.32
CA TYR A 415 6.95 -24.87 2.89
C TYR A 415 8.01 -25.75 2.26
N SER A 416 7.73 -26.30 1.08
CA SER A 416 8.66 -27.17 0.36
C SER A 416 8.40 -27.14 -1.14
N GLY A 417 9.37 -27.62 -1.94
CA GLY A 417 9.18 -27.79 -3.38
C GLY A 417 8.96 -26.48 -4.14
N LEU A 418 9.56 -25.37 -3.69
CA LEU A 418 9.54 -24.14 -4.45
C LEU A 418 10.21 -24.36 -5.80
N LYS A 419 9.49 -24.09 -6.89
CA LYS A 419 9.98 -24.28 -8.26
C LYS A 419 9.33 -23.26 -9.19
N ALA A 420 10.06 -22.91 -10.25
CA ALA A 420 9.54 -22.20 -11.40
C ALA A 420 9.50 -23.16 -12.61
N ASP A 421 8.58 -22.92 -13.54
CA ASP A 421 8.47 -23.71 -14.77
C ASP A 421 9.60 -23.41 -15.76
N LYS A 422 10.26 -22.25 -15.62
CA LYS A 422 11.39 -21.79 -16.41
C LYS A 422 12.42 -21.10 -15.52
N THR A 423 13.69 -21.15 -15.89
CA THR A 423 14.79 -20.42 -15.23
C THR A 423 15.20 -19.17 -16.00
N GLU A 424 14.71 -19.01 -17.23
CA GLU A 424 15.01 -17.91 -18.14
C GLU A 424 13.76 -17.60 -18.97
N ILE A 425 13.37 -16.33 -19.07
CA ILE A 425 12.19 -15.86 -19.81
C ILE A 425 12.45 -14.51 -20.49
N ASN A 426 11.65 -14.18 -21.50
CA ASN A 426 11.49 -12.81 -21.96
C ASN A 426 10.40 -12.09 -21.14
N ASP A 427 10.45 -10.76 -21.07
CA ASP A 427 9.46 -9.95 -20.36
C ASP A 427 8.05 -9.99 -20.98
N THR A 428 7.91 -10.58 -22.16
CA THR A 428 6.63 -10.86 -22.83
C THR A 428 6.01 -12.20 -22.42
N ASP A 429 6.79 -13.05 -21.78
CA ASP A 429 6.34 -14.35 -21.30
C ASP A 429 5.67 -14.24 -19.93
N THR A 430 5.02 -15.32 -19.51
CA THR A 430 4.60 -15.53 -18.12
C THR A 430 5.44 -16.61 -17.49
N LEU A 431 5.68 -16.48 -16.18
CA LEU A 431 6.38 -17.45 -15.35
C LEU A 431 5.40 -18.05 -14.35
N GLN A 432 5.36 -19.38 -14.29
CA GLN A 432 4.61 -20.09 -13.25
C GLN A 432 5.54 -20.46 -12.11
N VAL A 433 5.19 -20.03 -10.90
CA VAL A 433 5.94 -20.36 -9.68
C VAL A 433 5.01 -21.13 -8.75
N SER A 434 5.44 -22.30 -8.27
CA SER A 434 4.65 -23.10 -7.35
C SER A 434 5.43 -23.49 -6.10
N VAL A 435 4.69 -23.71 -5.01
CA VAL A 435 5.22 -24.13 -3.71
C VAL A 435 4.19 -25.04 -3.03
N THR A 436 4.65 -26.05 -2.33
CA THR A 436 3.80 -26.89 -1.48
C THR A 436 3.81 -26.38 -0.05
N VAL A 437 2.63 -26.13 0.50
CA VAL A 437 2.43 -25.75 1.91
C VAL A 437 1.76 -26.88 2.64
N LYS A 438 2.25 -27.20 3.84
CA LYS A 438 1.71 -28.28 4.70
C LYS A 438 1.40 -27.72 6.08
N ASN A 439 0.23 -28.06 6.61
CA ASN A 439 -0.08 -27.86 8.02
C ASN A 439 0.63 -28.95 8.85
N THR A 440 1.56 -28.53 9.70
CA THR A 440 2.39 -29.44 10.52
C THR A 440 1.94 -29.52 11.98
N GLY A 441 0.93 -28.72 12.37
CA GLY A 441 0.37 -28.75 13.71
C GLY A 441 -0.86 -29.64 13.81
N ASP A 442 -1.57 -29.55 14.92
CA ASP A 442 -2.70 -30.40 15.32
C ASP A 442 -4.07 -29.76 15.10
N ARG A 443 -4.13 -28.51 14.62
CA ARG A 443 -5.37 -27.76 14.36
C ARG A 443 -5.50 -27.40 12.90
N ALA A 444 -6.74 -27.37 12.40
CA ALA A 444 -7.02 -26.77 11.10
C ALA A 444 -6.67 -25.27 11.12
N GLY A 445 -6.12 -24.78 10.03
CA GLY A 445 -5.74 -23.36 9.94
C GLY A 445 -5.63 -22.87 8.51
N LYS A 446 -5.61 -21.55 8.38
CA LYS A 446 -5.40 -20.88 7.09
C LYS A 446 -4.04 -20.20 7.08
N GLU A 447 -3.29 -20.37 6.00
CA GLU A 447 -2.01 -19.68 5.79
C GLU A 447 -2.08 -18.77 4.57
N VAL A 448 -1.40 -17.63 4.64
CA VAL A 448 -1.24 -16.70 3.52
C VAL A 448 0.18 -16.82 2.98
N ILE A 449 0.30 -17.48 1.86
CA ILE A 449 1.56 -17.64 1.13
C ILE A 449 1.85 -16.33 0.40
N GLN A 450 3.02 -15.74 0.65
CA GLN A 450 3.41 -14.44 0.10
C GLN A 450 4.57 -14.62 -0.87
N LEU A 451 4.39 -14.21 -2.12
CA LEU A 451 5.41 -14.24 -3.15
C LEU A 451 6.00 -12.84 -3.37
N TYR A 452 7.30 -12.75 -3.25
CA TYR A 452 8.06 -11.53 -3.44
C TYR A 452 9.01 -11.66 -4.62
N VAL A 453 9.25 -10.54 -5.32
CA VAL A 453 10.24 -10.43 -6.39
C VAL A 453 11.21 -9.31 -6.06
N GLY A 454 12.51 -9.59 -6.13
CA GLY A 454 13.61 -8.65 -5.97
C GLY A 454 14.51 -8.64 -7.20
N SER A 455 14.99 -7.47 -7.60
CA SER A 455 15.99 -7.35 -8.65
C SER A 455 17.38 -7.54 -8.04
N LEU A 456 18.15 -8.52 -8.54
CA LEU A 456 19.52 -8.73 -8.11
C LEU A 456 20.46 -7.73 -8.83
N PRO A 457 21.58 -7.31 -8.21
CA PRO A 457 22.57 -6.46 -8.86
C PRO A 457 23.09 -7.07 -10.16
N GLY A 458 23.34 -6.24 -11.16
CA GLY A 458 23.88 -6.69 -12.43
C GLY A 458 24.44 -5.51 -13.23
N PRO A 459 25.30 -5.76 -14.24
CA PRO A 459 25.99 -4.70 -15.01
C PRO A 459 25.02 -3.81 -15.82
N GLU A 460 23.88 -4.37 -16.22
CA GLU A 460 22.84 -3.67 -16.99
C GLU A 460 21.72 -3.07 -16.13
N LYS A 461 21.88 -3.08 -14.79
CA LYS A 461 20.86 -2.63 -13.84
C LYS A 461 21.26 -1.31 -13.19
N ALA A 462 20.54 -0.25 -13.55
CA ALA A 462 20.78 1.10 -13.06
C ALA A 462 19.66 1.59 -12.13
N ALA A 463 18.45 1.02 -12.20
CA ALA A 463 17.33 1.48 -11.40
C ALA A 463 17.49 1.13 -9.91
N ILE A 464 17.42 2.14 -9.05
CA ILE A 464 17.34 1.91 -7.60
C ILE A 464 16.01 1.25 -7.29
N ARG A 465 16.03 0.08 -6.62
CA ARG A 465 14.83 -0.71 -6.32
C ARG A 465 14.78 -1.15 -4.85
N PRO A 466 13.57 -1.42 -4.32
CA PRO A 466 13.41 -2.15 -3.06
C PRO A 466 14.12 -3.50 -3.12
N VAL A 467 14.51 -4.02 -1.95
CA VAL A 467 15.11 -5.38 -1.86
C VAL A 467 14.17 -6.42 -2.47
N ARG A 468 12.88 -6.29 -2.17
CA ARG A 468 11.81 -7.13 -2.71
C ARG A 468 10.46 -6.43 -2.67
N GLU A 469 9.54 -6.88 -3.51
CA GLU A 469 8.18 -6.39 -3.56
C GLU A 469 7.19 -7.55 -3.61
N LEU A 470 6.10 -7.46 -2.85
CA LEU A 470 5.01 -8.43 -2.92
C LEU A 470 4.36 -8.38 -4.31
N LYS A 471 4.40 -9.49 -5.03
CA LYS A 471 3.81 -9.62 -6.38
C LYS A 471 2.67 -10.63 -6.43
N GLY A 472 2.53 -11.47 -5.41
CA GLY A 472 1.42 -12.40 -5.30
C GLY A 472 1.18 -12.86 -3.86
N PHE A 473 -0.05 -13.22 -3.55
CA PHE A 473 -0.39 -13.91 -2.30
C PHE A 473 -1.61 -14.80 -2.52
N GLU A 474 -1.67 -15.89 -1.77
CA GLU A 474 -2.79 -16.83 -1.78
C GLU A 474 -3.07 -17.31 -0.36
N LYS A 475 -4.36 -17.35 0.02
CA LYS A 475 -4.80 -17.85 1.34
C LYS A 475 -5.40 -19.24 1.17
N VAL A 476 -4.83 -20.23 1.83
CA VAL A 476 -5.28 -21.62 1.77
C VAL A 476 -5.67 -22.13 3.14
N GLU A 477 -6.71 -22.94 3.20
CA GLU A 477 -7.15 -23.66 4.40
C GLU A 477 -6.63 -25.10 4.34
N LEU A 478 -6.03 -25.58 5.45
CA LEU A 478 -5.42 -26.90 5.55
C LEU A 478 -5.81 -27.57 6.87
N GLN A 479 -6.24 -28.83 6.79
CA GLN A 479 -6.42 -29.69 7.94
C GLN A 479 -5.06 -30.15 8.52
N PRO A 480 -4.98 -30.63 9.76
CA PRO A 480 -3.76 -31.20 10.31
C PRO A 480 -3.16 -32.26 9.38
N GLY A 481 -1.87 -32.09 9.04
CA GLY A 481 -1.15 -32.98 8.13
C GLY A 481 -1.43 -32.78 6.64
N GLU A 482 -2.43 -32.00 6.27
CA GLU A 482 -2.78 -31.72 4.87
C GLU A 482 -1.72 -30.86 4.18
N SER A 483 -1.51 -31.12 2.89
CA SER A 483 -0.62 -30.36 2.02
C SER A 483 -1.36 -29.90 0.78
N LYS A 484 -1.04 -28.69 0.28
CA LYS A 484 -1.58 -28.12 -0.94
C LYS A 484 -0.48 -27.44 -1.76
N GLU A 485 -0.47 -27.67 -3.06
CA GLU A 485 0.36 -26.91 -3.98
C GLU A 485 -0.36 -25.60 -4.33
N VAL A 486 0.37 -24.49 -4.22
CA VAL A 486 -0.08 -23.13 -4.57
C VAL A 486 0.76 -22.65 -5.72
N SER A 487 0.12 -22.03 -6.72
CA SER A 487 0.78 -21.53 -7.91
C SER A 487 0.50 -20.04 -8.12
N PHE A 488 1.52 -19.33 -8.60
CA PHE A 488 1.47 -17.92 -8.95
C PHE A 488 1.89 -17.72 -10.39
N THR A 489 1.21 -16.81 -11.08
CA THR A 489 1.59 -16.39 -12.42
C THR A 489 2.23 -15.01 -12.34
N LEU A 490 3.48 -14.89 -12.75
CA LEU A 490 4.20 -13.64 -12.85
C LEU A 490 4.25 -13.19 -14.31
N ASP A 491 3.90 -11.94 -14.53
CA ASP A 491 3.93 -11.26 -15.82
C ASP A 491 5.01 -10.16 -15.84
N LYS A 492 5.11 -9.43 -16.95
CA LYS A 492 6.03 -8.29 -17.11
C LYS A 492 6.01 -7.32 -15.91
N ARG A 493 4.81 -7.01 -15.38
CA ARG A 493 4.64 -6.06 -14.28
C ARG A 493 5.24 -6.56 -12.96
N SER A 494 5.46 -7.85 -12.83
CA SER A 494 6.11 -8.44 -11.65
C SER A 494 7.60 -8.09 -11.56
N PHE A 495 8.25 -7.82 -12.69
CA PHE A 495 9.68 -7.53 -12.81
C PHE A 495 9.97 -6.06 -13.15
N ALA A 496 8.97 -5.34 -13.69
CA ALA A 496 9.13 -3.99 -14.23
C ALA A 496 9.22 -2.92 -13.14
N PHE A 497 9.89 -1.83 -13.51
CA PHE A 497 9.82 -0.51 -12.87
C PHE A 497 9.29 0.51 -13.88
N TYR A 498 8.85 1.69 -13.39
CA TYR A 498 8.44 2.77 -14.28
C TYR A 498 9.63 3.67 -14.59
N ASN A 499 9.98 3.79 -15.87
CA ASN A 499 11.01 4.71 -16.32
C ASN A 499 10.39 6.08 -16.60
N SER A 500 10.92 7.14 -15.98
CA SER A 500 10.41 8.51 -16.14
C SER A 500 11.02 9.23 -17.36
N GLU A 501 12.22 8.84 -17.79
CA GLU A 501 12.92 9.44 -18.93
C GLU A 501 12.31 8.95 -20.25
N ILE A 502 12.00 7.66 -20.31
CA ILE A 502 11.29 7.04 -21.43
C ILE A 502 9.96 6.51 -20.86
N PRO A 503 8.92 7.36 -20.77
CA PRO A 503 7.73 7.03 -19.99
C PRO A 503 7.12 5.66 -20.32
N GLY A 504 7.20 4.74 -19.36
CA GLY A 504 6.70 3.37 -19.54
C GLY A 504 7.21 2.38 -18.50
N TRP A 505 6.68 1.16 -18.58
CA TRP A 505 7.07 0.03 -17.74
C TRP A 505 8.14 -0.80 -18.42
N TYR A 506 9.32 -0.85 -17.81
CA TYR A 506 10.50 -1.53 -18.35
C TYR A 506 11.03 -2.59 -17.39
N VAL A 507 11.58 -3.66 -17.95
CA VAL A 507 12.31 -4.69 -17.23
C VAL A 507 13.77 -4.52 -17.59
N GLU A 508 14.65 -4.49 -16.59
CA GLU A 508 16.10 -4.51 -16.81
C GLU A 508 16.56 -5.96 -17.04
N ASP A 509 17.51 -6.14 -17.94
CA ASP A 509 18.09 -7.45 -18.24
C ASP A 509 18.81 -8.03 -17.02
N GLY A 510 18.69 -9.33 -16.80
CA GLY A 510 19.44 -10.08 -15.79
C GLY A 510 18.61 -10.78 -14.73
N GLU A 511 19.24 -11.06 -13.60
CA GLU A 511 18.70 -11.95 -12.57
C GLU A 511 17.71 -11.27 -11.62
N TYR A 512 16.67 -12.02 -11.26
CA TYR A 512 15.67 -11.66 -10.28
C TYR A 512 15.51 -12.79 -9.25
N GLU A 513 15.47 -12.42 -7.97
CA GLU A 513 15.13 -13.35 -6.89
C GLU A 513 13.62 -13.43 -6.72
N ILE A 514 13.07 -14.63 -6.72
CA ILE A 514 11.68 -14.92 -6.39
C ILE A 514 11.68 -15.65 -5.05
N SER A 515 11.07 -15.04 -4.05
CA SER A 515 11.06 -15.55 -2.68
C SER A 515 9.63 -15.83 -2.23
N ILE A 516 9.46 -16.93 -1.51
CA ILE A 516 8.22 -17.26 -0.78
C ILE A 516 8.46 -17.02 0.71
N GLY A 517 7.51 -16.35 1.36
CA GLY A 517 7.61 -16.03 2.78
C GLY A 517 6.29 -16.03 3.52
N LYS A 518 6.41 -16.04 4.85
CA LYS A 518 5.32 -15.80 5.81
C LYS A 518 5.18 -14.30 6.11
N SER A 519 6.22 -13.53 5.83
CA SER A 519 6.28 -12.07 5.92
C SER A 519 7.37 -11.54 5.00
N SER A 520 7.55 -10.22 4.91
CA SER A 520 8.63 -9.61 4.12
C SER A 520 10.04 -9.99 4.64
N ARG A 521 10.15 -10.49 5.88
CA ARG A 521 11.41 -10.84 6.54
C ARG A 521 11.57 -12.32 6.90
N GLU A 522 10.48 -13.07 7.02
CA GLU A 522 10.52 -14.51 7.27
C GLU A 522 10.29 -15.24 5.96
N LEU A 523 11.39 -15.48 5.23
CA LEU A 523 11.37 -16.19 3.96
C LEU A 523 11.53 -17.71 4.18
N ALA A 524 10.72 -18.48 3.48
CA ALA A 524 10.74 -19.93 3.52
C ALA A 524 11.62 -20.56 2.42
N GLY A 525 11.92 -19.79 1.38
CA GLY A 525 12.80 -20.19 0.29
C GLY A 525 12.84 -19.17 -0.84
N SER A 526 13.86 -19.26 -1.68
CA SER A 526 14.00 -18.43 -2.88
C SER A 526 14.58 -19.22 -4.05
N LEU A 527 14.39 -18.68 -5.25
CA LEU A 527 15.01 -19.14 -6.49
C LEU A 527 15.34 -17.93 -7.37
N THR A 528 16.27 -18.11 -8.29
CA THR A 528 16.69 -17.07 -9.23
C THR A 528 16.18 -17.39 -10.63
N VAL A 529 15.71 -16.35 -11.34
CA VAL A 529 15.27 -16.42 -12.73
C VAL A 529 15.91 -15.28 -13.50
N THR A 530 16.40 -15.55 -14.70
CA THR A 530 16.89 -14.53 -15.62
C THR A 530 15.74 -14.02 -16.49
N VAL A 531 15.60 -12.69 -16.57
CA VAL A 531 14.55 -12.05 -17.39
C VAL A 531 15.20 -11.14 -18.41
N HIS A 532 14.84 -11.34 -19.68
CA HIS A 532 15.33 -10.56 -20.81
C HIS A 532 14.24 -9.61 -21.30
N PRO A 533 14.51 -8.31 -21.47
CA PRO A 533 13.56 -7.38 -22.05
C PRO A 533 13.45 -7.59 -23.57
N ALA A 534 12.23 -7.83 -24.06
CA ALA A 534 11.96 -7.91 -25.51
C ALA A 534 12.25 -6.58 -26.23
N SER A 535 12.17 -5.47 -25.48
CA SER A 535 12.54 -4.15 -25.94
C SER A 535 13.48 -3.52 -24.91
N PRO A 536 14.78 -3.78 -24.99
CA PRO A 536 15.74 -3.21 -24.05
C PRO A 536 15.74 -1.69 -24.15
N ILE A 537 15.93 -1.03 -23.02
CA ILE A 537 16.14 0.41 -22.97
C ILE A 537 17.45 0.69 -23.68
N ARG A 538 17.38 1.33 -24.83
CA ARG A 538 18.60 1.80 -25.50
C ARG A 538 18.96 3.16 -24.92
N PRO A 539 20.15 3.34 -24.37
CA PRO A 539 20.60 4.66 -23.95
C PRO A 539 20.51 5.62 -25.12
N HIS A 540 19.95 6.80 -24.90
CA HIS A 540 19.99 7.90 -25.85
C HIS A 540 21.06 8.88 -25.37
N TYR A 541 22.14 8.95 -26.11
CA TYR A 541 23.26 9.80 -25.75
C TYR A 541 23.05 11.21 -26.29
N THR A 542 23.45 12.19 -25.48
CA THR A 542 23.46 13.62 -25.84
C THR A 542 24.83 14.20 -25.53
N MET A 543 25.06 15.44 -25.88
CA MET A 543 26.28 16.15 -25.50
C MET A 543 26.39 16.38 -23.97
N GLU A 544 25.26 16.24 -23.22
CA GLU A 544 25.22 16.29 -21.77
C GLU A 544 25.50 14.92 -21.11
N SER A 545 25.46 13.84 -21.88
CA SER A 545 25.83 12.50 -21.37
C SER A 545 27.29 12.49 -20.93
N THR A 546 27.60 11.73 -19.88
CA THR A 546 28.99 11.60 -19.43
C THR A 546 29.82 10.80 -20.44
N VAL A 547 31.12 11.02 -20.44
CA VAL A 547 32.04 10.21 -21.25
C VAL A 547 31.94 8.75 -20.85
N GLY A 548 31.85 8.45 -19.55
CA GLY A 548 31.70 7.09 -19.06
C GLY A 548 30.46 6.41 -19.60
N ASP A 549 29.31 7.12 -19.65
CA ASP A 549 28.11 6.55 -20.25
C ASP A 549 28.27 6.31 -21.75
N LEU A 550 28.88 7.26 -22.47
CA LEU A 550 29.16 7.11 -23.90
C LEU A 550 30.08 5.93 -24.20
N LEU A 551 31.07 5.69 -23.33
CA LEU A 551 32.06 4.59 -23.49
C LEU A 551 31.47 3.20 -23.22
N LYS A 552 30.25 3.09 -22.66
CA LYS A 552 29.52 1.81 -22.59
C LYS A 552 29.02 1.36 -23.97
N ASN A 553 28.92 2.27 -24.93
CA ASN A 553 28.62 1.95 -26.33
C ASN A 553 29.92 1.57 -27.08
N GLU A 554 30.03 0.33 -27.54
CA GLU A 554 31.29 -0.18 -28.16
C GLU A 554 31.70 0.60 -29.41
N LYS A 555 30.76 1.10 -30.24
CA LYS A 555 31.04 1.92 -31.40
C LYS A 555 31.63 3.28 -31.01
N ALA A 556 30.96 3.94 -30.08
CA ALA A 556 31.37 5.23 -29.54
C ALA A 556 32.74 5.09 -28.84
N LYS A 557 32.94 4.05 -28.05
CA LYS A 557 34.19 3.74 -27.35
C LYS A 557 35.37 3.61 -28.33
N ALA A 558 35.22 2.83 -29.40
CA ALA A 558 36.28 2.66 -30.41
C ALA A 558 36.62 3.99 -31.06
N ARG A 559 35.63 4.78 -31.46
CA ARG A 559 35.83 6.07 -32.12
C ARG A 559 36.38 7.14 -31.15
N PHE A 560 35.89 7.18 -29.92
CA PHE A 560 36.38 8.08 -28.88
C PHE A 560 37.86 7.78 -28.53
N LYS A 561 38.22 6.53 -28.34
CA LYS A 561 39.64 6.12 -28.14
C LYS A 561 40.54 6.53 -29.31
N ALA A 562 40.09 6.32 -30.54
CA ALA A 562 40.83 6.76 -31.71
C ALA A 562 40.95 8.30 -31.80
N TYR A 563 39.96 9.01 -31.36
CA TYR A 563 39.96 10.47 -31.28
C TYR A 563 40.92 10.98 -30.20
N MET A 564 40.87 10.40 -29.01
CA MET A 564 41.75 10.75 -27.88
C MET A 564 43.23 10.45 -28.19
N ALA A 565 43.53 9.36 -28.84
CA ALA A 565 44.90 9.02 -29.26
C ALA A 565 45.50 10.06 -30.22
N LYS A 566 44.71 10.71 -31.05
CA LYS A 566 45.16 11.85 -31.89
C LYS A 566 45.45 13.11 -31.07
N MET A 567 44.76 13.29 -29.97
CA MET A 567 44.83 14.52 -29.17
C MET A 567 45.94 14.47 -28.13
N PHE A 568 46.25 13.28 -27.61
CA PHE A 568 47.26 13.06 -26.58
C PHE A 568 48.34 12.05 -27.04
N PRO A 569 49.15 12.39 -28.07
CA PRO A 569 50.17 11.50 -28.55
C PRO A 569 51.28 11.34 -27.51
N GLY A 570 51.55 10.10 -27.09
CA GLY A 570 52.66 9.77 -26.18
C GLY A 570 52.32 9.51 -24.72
N GLN A 571 51.04 9.42 -24.36
CA GLN A 571 50.61 8.92 -23.06
C GLN A 571 50.27 7.42 -23.18
N ASP A 572 51.25 6.58 -22.93
CA ASP A 572 51.18 5.14 -23.21
C ASP A 572 51.31 4.26 -21.96
N THR A 573 51.19 4.79 -20.78
CA THR A 573 51.18 3.95 -19.57
C THR A 573 49.77 3.58 -19.18
N ASP A 574 49.52 2.29 -18.91
CA ASP A 574 48.22 1.78 -18.47
C ASP A 574 47.65 2.53 -17.23
N GLU A 575 48.56 3.02 -16.36
CA GLU A 575 48.19 3.75 -15.12
C GLU A 575 47.68 5.18 -15.41
N GLU A 576 48.30 5.89 -16.37
CA GLU A 576 47.85 7.24 -16.82
C GLU A 576 46.53 7.16 -17.58
N LEU A 577 46.33 6.10 -18.37
CA LEU A 577 45.06 5.82 -19.07
C LEU A 577 43.92 5.52 -18.10
N LEU A 578 44.18 4.70 -17.08
CA LEU A 578 43.18 4.39 -16.03
C LEU A 578 42.80 5.62 -15.21
N MET A 579 43.77 6.47 -14.87
CA MET A 579 43.51 7.71 -14.12
C MET A 579 42.74 8.72 -14.97
N MET A 580 43.07 8.84 -16.26
CA MET A 580 42.35 9.70 -17.19
C MET A 580 40.94 9.18 -17.47
N GLU A 581 40.76 7.88 -17.66
CA GLU A 581 39.42 7.27 -17.78
C GLU A 581 38.57 7.56 -16.53
N ALA A 582 39.10 7.41 -15.34
CA ALA A 582 38.39 7.69 -14.09
C ALA A 582 37.99 9.18 -13.92
N VAL A 583 38.86 10.11 -14.33
CA VAL A 583 38.58 11.55 -14.30
C VAL A 583 37.57 11.92 -15.36
N MET A 584 37.66 11.36 -16.56
CA MET A 584 36.78 11.67 -17.69
C MET A 584 35.41 10.99 -17.57
N ASP A 585 35.30 9.92 -16.80
CA ASP A 585 34.07 9.14 -16.64
C ASP A 585 32.85 10.01 -16.29
N GLN A 586 33.05 10.99 -15.42
CA GLN A 586 31.99 11.90 -14.93
C GLN A 586 31.87 13.22 -15.73
N VAL A 587 32.72 13.42 -16.77
CA VAL A 587 32.74 14.65 -17.55
C VAL A 587 31.67 14.60 -18.64
N PRO A 588 30.78 15.60 -18.77
CA PRO A 588 29.89 15.69 -19.91
C PRO A 588 30.67 15.75 -21.24
N VAL A 589 30.18 15.08 -22.27
CA VAL A 589 30.86 15.00 -23.57
C VAL A 589 31.22 16.39 -24.13
N HIS A 590 30.30 17.36 -24.04
CA HIS A 590 30.58 18.73 -24.52
C HIS A 590 31.74 19.41 -23.79
N SER A 591 31.97 19.07 -22.52
CA SER A 591 33.02 19.72 -21.73
C SER A 591 34.43 19.30 -22.11
N ILE A 592 34.60 18.22 -22.87
CA ILE A 592 35.92 17.72 -23.33
C ILE A 592 36.68 18.79 -24.11
N CYS A 593 35.99 19.63 -24.88
CA CYS A 593 36.59 20.75 -25.62
C CYS A 593 37.35 21.76 -24.74
N SER A 594 37.05 21.80 -23.43
CA SER A 594 37.72 22.67 -22.46
C SER A 594 39.09 22.11 -22.02
N PHE A 595 39.35 20.83 -22.22
CA PHE A 595 40.57 20.18 -21.80
C PHE A 595 41.66 20.15 -22.89
N HIS A 596 41.26 20.36 -24.16
CA HIS A 596 42.22 20.36 -25.26
C HIS A 596 41.78 21.29 -26.40
N PRO A 597 42.68 22.23 -26.89
CA PRO A 597 42.33 23.26 -27.86
C PRO A 597 41.95 22.75 -29.26
N ASN A 598 42.33 21.52 -29.59
CA ASN A 598 42.04 20.91 -30.90
C ASN A 598 40.77 20.03 -30.86
N VAL A 599 40.08 19.93 -29.73
CA VAL A 599 38.82 19.20 -29.60
C VAL A 599 37.69 20.09 -30.02
N THR A 600 36.85 19.67 -30.94
CA THR A 600 35.73 20.46 -31.45
C THR A 600 34.40 19.82 -31.04
N LEU A 601 33.41 20.68 -30.71
CA LEU A 601 32.02 20.22 -30.39
C LEU A 601 31.41 19.46 -31.56
N ARG A 602 31.80 19.75 -32.80
CA ARG A 602 31.29 19.08 -33.97
C ARG A 602 31.72 17.59 -34.00
N GLU A 603 33.01 17.32 -33.76
CA GLU A 603 33.54 15.94 -33.77
C GLU A 603 32.96 15.13 -32.60
N LEU A 604 32.76 15.75 -31.42
CA LEU A 604 32.10 15.13 -30.30
C LEU A 604 30.62 14.80 -30.61
N GLN A 605 29.90 15.72 -31.25
CA GLN A 605 28.54 15.47 -31.71
C GLN A 605 28.44 14.32 -32.70
N GLU A 606 29.41 14.21 -33.64
CA GLU A 606 29.45 13.09 -34.58
C GLU A 606 29.67 11.73 -33.88
N ILE A 607 30.41 11.69 -32.75
CA ILE A 607 30.57 10.48 -31.93
C ILE A 607 29.25 10.13 -31.22
N VAL A 608 28.58 11.13 -30.65
CA VAL A 608 27.28 10.98 -30.02
C VAL A 608 26.23 10.48 -31.02
N ASP A 609 26.17 11.09 -32.20
CA ASP A 609 25.23 10.69 -33.27
C ASP A 609 25.46 9.25 -33.74
N GLU A 610 26.70 8.80 -33.74
CA GLU A 610 27.04 7.43 -34.10
C GLU A 610 26.64 6.43 -32.99
N ALA A 611 26.78 6.82 -31.73
CA ALA A 611 26.32 6.02 -30.58
C ALA A 611 24.82 5.78 -30.59
N ASN A 612 24.05 6.71 -31.14
CA ASN A 612 22.59 6.66 -31.24
C ASN A 612 22.07 5.88 -32.48
N ARG A 613 22.94 5.50 -33.40
CA ARG A 613 22.62 4.69 -34.59
C ARG A 613 22.83 3.19 -34.32
#